data_cda9023ad3d060d6ebfbdbcc51b8ada2
#
_entry.id   cda9023ad3d060d6ebfbdbcc51b8ada2
#
_cell.length_a   1.000
_cell.length_b   1.000
_cell.length_c   1.000
_cell.angle_alpha   90.00
_cell.angle_beta   90.00
_cell.angle_gamma   90.00
#
_symmetry.space_group_name_H-M   'P 1'
#
loop_
_entity.id
_entity.type
_entity.pdbx_description
1 polymer ?
#
loop_
_entity_poly.entity_id
_entity_poly.type
_entity_poly.pdbx_seq_one_letter_code
_entity_poly.pdbx_strand_id
1 'polypeptide(L)'
;MSPAAPRRVQLRRSKGWSMPPNTVKVDRTTRWGNPFTPAEFGSVAAAVAQHARWMRGEAAAPDGQAPPSAESIRTGLAGRNLACWCPADGPCHADLLLRIANGG
;
A
#
# COMPACT_ATOMS: atom_id res chain seq x y z
N MET A 1 8.84 -23.67 -12.71
CA MET A 1 9.40 -22.33 -12.54
C MET A 1 8.57 -21.55 -11.54
N SER A 2 9.20 -21.02 -10.51
CA SER A 2 8.48 -20.23 -9.50
C SER A 2 8.07 -18.88 -10.07
N PRO A 3 6.86 -18.38 -9.77
CA PRO A 3 6.50 -17.03 -10.16
C PRO A 3 7.40 -16.02 -9.44
N ALA A 4 7.57 -14.85 -10.05
CA ALA A 4 8.31 -13.78 -9.41
C ALA A 4 7.60 -13.39 -8.10
N ALA A 5 8.36 -13.03 -7.07
CA ALA A 5 7.80 -12.57 -5.82
C ALA A 5 7.01 -11.28 -6.05
N PRO A 6 5.87 -11.08 -5.37
CA PRO A 6 5.12 -9.84 -5.47
C PRO A 6 5.99 -8.64 -5.10
N ARG A 7 5.82 -7.55 -5.83
CA ARG A 7 6.64 -6.35 -5.66
C ARG A 7 5.79 -5.10 -5.73
N ARG A 8 6.38 -4.00 -5.29
CA ARG A 8 5.79 -2.69 -5.41
C ARG A 8 6.02 -2.14 -6.81
N VAL A 9 4.98 -1.53 -7.39
CA VAL A 9 5.02 -0.91 -8.72
C VAL A 9 4.73 0.57 -8.56
N GLN A 10 5.52 1.44 -9.17
CA GLN A 10 5.26 2.87 -9.16
C GLN A 10 4.30 3.23 -10.29
N LEU A 11 3.16 3.82 -9.94
CA LEU A 11 2.22 4.35 -10.94
C LEU A 11 2.84 5.53 -11.67
N ARG A 12 2.58 5.64 -12.96
CA ARG A 12 3.11 6.71 -13.80
C ARG A 12 2.00 7.26 -14.71
N ARG A 13 2.13 8.51 -15.07
CA ARG A 13 1.23 9.17 -16.01
C ARG A 13 1.87 9.36 -17.38
N SER A 14 2.97 8.67 -17.65
CA SER A 14 3.67 8.75 -18.92
C SER A 14 2.84 8.16 -20.04
N LYS A 15 2.86 8.82 -21.20
CA LYS A 15 2.18 8.31 -22.39
C LYS A 15 2.74 6.93 -22.75
N GLY A 16 1.85 6.00 -23.01
CA GLY A 16 2.25 4.63 -23.36
C GLY A 16 2.52 3.72 -22.17
N TRP A 17 2.56 4.27 -20.94
CA TRP A 17 2.73 3.43 -19.76
C TRP A 17 1.41 2.70 -19.43
N SER A 18 1.52 1.43 -19.11
CA SER A 18 0.38 0.66 -18.61
C SER A 18 0.80 -0.13 -17.40
N MET A 19 -0.19 -0.45 -16.54
CA MET A 19 0.08 -1.21 -15.33
C MET A 19 0.46 -2.63 -15.69
N PRO A 20 1.54 -3.18 -15.08
CA PRO A 20 1.92 -4.57 -15.34
C PRO A 20 0.79 -5.54 -15.01
N PRO A 21 0.78 -6.75 -15.59
CA PRO A 21 -0.22 -7.75 -15.24
C PRO A 21 -0.10 -8.17 -13.77
N ASN A 22 -1.17 -8.71 -13.22
CA ASN A 22 -1.23 -9.20 -11.84
C ASN A 22 -0.89 -8.12 -10.82
N THR A 23 -1.39 -6.90 -11.04
CA THR A 23 -1.11 -5.75 -10.20
C THR A 23 -2.41 -5.11 -9.71
N VAL A 24 -2.45 -4.75 -8.43
CA VAL A 24 -3.59 -4.07 -7.80
C VAL A 24 -3.15 -2.68 -7.35
N LYS A 25 -3.95 -1.66 -7.66
CA LYS A 25 -3.72 -0.31 -7.14
C LYS A 25 -4.03 -0.28 -5.65
N VAL A 26 -3.10 0.29 -4.88
CA VAL A 26 -3.29 0.48 -3.44
C VAL A 26 -3.13 1.95 -3.05
N ASP A 27 -3.33 2.86 -4.00
CA ASP A 27 -3.25 4.29 -3.75
C ASP A 27 -4.50 4.80 -3.01
N ARG A 28 -4.56 6.10 -2.76
CA ARG A 28 -5.64 6.72 -1.98
C ARG A 28 -7.01 6.62 -2.62
N THR A 29 -7.09 6.24 -3.89
CA THR A 29 -8.37 6.05 -4.59
C THR A 29 -9.00 4.70 -4.30
N THR A 30 -8.31 3.82 -3.55
CA THR A 30 -8.78 2.47 -3.23
C THR A 30 -8.91 2.29 -1.72
N ARG A 31 -9.61 1.22 -1.32
CA ARG A 31 -9.76 0.85 0.09
C ARG A 31 -8.42 0.53 0.75
N TRP A 32 -7.38 0.27 -0.04
CA TRP A 32 -6.05 -0.08 0.45
C TRP A 32 -5.17 1.14 0.69
N GLY A 33 -5.64 2.34 0.36
CA GLY A 33 -4.85 3.56 0.45
C GLY A 33 -4.52 3.94 1.89
N ASN A 34 -3.44 4.71 2.04
CA ASN A 34 -3.04 5.26 3.33
C ASN A 34 -3.92 6.48 3.65
N PRO A 35 -4.73 6.44 4.74
CA PRO A 35 -5.57 7.60 5.08
C PRO A 35 -4.80 8.79 5.66
N PHE A 36 -3.52 8.62 5.98
CA PHE A 36 -2.69 9.68 6.54
C PHE A 36 -1.89 10.35 5.43
N THR A 37 -1.76 11.68 5.48
CA THR A 37 -1.10 12.43 4.40
C THR A 37 0.24 12.99 4.86
N PRO A 38 1.22 13.14 3.93
CA PRO A 38 2.47 13.82 4.27
C PRO A 38 2.26 15.25 4.73
N ALA A 39 1.23 15.94 4.22
CA ALA A 39 0.92 17.31 4.64
C ALA A 39 0.56 17.38 6.11
N GLU A 40 -0.17 16.39 6.64
CA GLU A 40 -0.55 16.35 8.06
C GLU A 40 0.60 15.92 8.97
N PHE A 41 1.45 14.99 8.49
CA PHE A 41 2.46 14.35 9.35
C PHE A 41 3.88 14.81 9.04
N GLY A 42 4.07 15.68 8.08
CA GLY A 42 5.35 16.31 7.80
C GLY A 42 6.22 15.63 6.76
N SER A 43 5.99 14.36 6.48
CA SER A 43 6.75 13.63 5.47
C SER A 43 6.03 12.35 5.04
N VAL A 44 6.44 11.79 3.91
CA VAL A 44 5.93 10.49 3.46
C VAL A 44 6.29 9.41 4.48
N ALA A 45 7.51 9.43 5.00
CA ALA A 45 7.94 8.45 6.00
C ALA A 45 7.07 8.50 7.25
N ALA A 46 6.73 9.70 7.74
CA ALA A 46 5.87 9.86 8.90
C ALA A 46 4.45 9.36 8.63
N ALA A 47 3.91 9.63 7.44
CA ALA A 47 2.58 9.15 7.06
C ALA A 47 2.56 7.62 6.94
N VAL A 48 3.62 7.02 6.43
CA VAL A 48 3.75 5.56 6.33
C VAL A 48 3.86 4.94 7.73
N ALA A 49 4.62 5.55 8.63
CA ALA A 49 4.73 5.08 10.02
C ALA A 49 3.37 5.13 10.73
N GLN A 50 2.59 6.19 10.49
CA GLN A 50 1.27 6.32 11.09
C GLN A 50 0.30 5.28 10.52
N HIS A 51 0.41 4.97 9.23
CA HIS A 51 -0.35 3.88 8.61
C HIS A 51 -0.08 2.55 9.31
N ALA A 52 1.19 2.25 9.61
CA ALA A 52 1.55 1.02 10.30
C ALA A 52 0.92 0.95 11.70
N ARG A 53 0.90 2.08 12.43
CA ARG A 53 0.26 2.16 13.75
C ARG A 53 -1.24 1.92 13.65
N TRP A 54 -1.88 2.52 12.64
CA TRP A 54 -3.31 2.34 12.40
C TRP A 54 -3.63 0.88 12.09
N MET A 55 -2.80 0.24 11.26
CA MET A 55 -2.99 -1.17 10.92
C MET A 55 -2.88 -2.08 12.14
N ARG A 56 -2.11 -1.68 13.16
CA ARG A 56 -1.99 -2.44 14.42
C ARG A 56 -3.07 -2.06 15.45
N GLY A 57 -3.98 -1.15 15.12
CA GLY A 57 -4.99 -0.68 16.06
C GLY A 57 -4.48 0.35 17.08
N GLU A 58 -3.31 0.95 16.83
CA GLU A 58 -2.67 1.90 17.74
C GLU A 58 -2.97 3.36 17.40
N ALA A 59 -3.67 3.61 16.31
CA ALA A 59 -4.03 4.96 15.89
C ALA A 59 -5.37 4.91 15.15
N ALA A 60 -6.10 6.03 15.17
CA ALA A 60 -7.36 6.17 14.44
C ALA A 60 -7.13 6.94 13.14
N ALA A 61 -7.84 6.57 12.08
CA ALA A 61 -7.82 7.34 10.83
C ALA A 61 -8.56 8.66 11.01
N PRO A 62 -8.17 9.72 10.25
CA PRO A 62 -8.83 11.04 10.37
C PRO A 62 -10.34 11.00 10.14
N ASP A 63 -10.80 10.11 9.28
CA ASP A 63 -12.23 9.96 8.95
C ASP A 63 -12.91 8.86 9.77
N GLY A 64 -12.22 8.28 10.75
CA GLY A 64 -12.78 7.21 11.58
C GLY A 64 -12.79 5.84 10.91
N GLN A 65 -12.21 5.72 9.71
CA GLN A 65 -12.18 4.46 8.97
C GLN A 65 -11.37 3.41 9.72
N ALA A 66 -11.90 2.18 9.79
CA ALA A 66 -11.17 1.05 10.35
C ALA A 66 -10.14 0.53 9.34
N PRO A 67 -8.99 0.01 9.80
CA PRO A 67 -8.04 -0.58 8.88
C PRO A 67 -8.59 -1.89 8.30
N PRO A 68 -8.16 -2.26 7.06
CA PRO A 68 -8.51 -3.57 6.52
C PRO A 68 -7.94 -4.66 7.42
N SER A 69 -8.66 -5.76 7.57
CA SER A 69 -8.18 -6.89 8.34
C SER A 69 -7.06 -7.62 7.59
N ALA A 70 -6.23 -8.36 8.33
CA ALA A 70 -5.18 -9.18 7.70
C ALA A 70 -5.80 -10.19 6.74
N GLU A 71 -6.96 -10.74 7.07
CA GLU A 71 -7.67 -11.68 6.19
C GLU A 71 -8.09 -11.00 4.88
N SER A 72 -8.67 -9.80 4.95
CA SER A 72 -9.04 -9.04 3.75
C SER A 72 -7.84 -8.74 2.87
N ILE A 73 -6.72 -8.37 3.48
CA ILE A 73 -5.50 -8.06 2.77
C ILE A 73 -4.98 -9.30 2.05
N ARG A 74 -4.94 -10.44 2.72
CA ARG A 74 -4.50 -11.70 2.09
C ARG A 74 -5.43 -12.10 0.96
N THR A 75 -6.73 -12.04 1.18
CA THR A 75 -7.72 -12.43 0.16
C THR A 75 -7.61 -11.56 -1.09
N GLY A 76 -7.42 -10.25 -0.92
CA GLY A 76 -7.41 -9.31 -2.04
C GLY A 76 -6.05 -9.12 -2.70
N LEU A 77 -4.95 -9.30 -1.96
CA LEU A 77 -3.64 -8.86 -2.41
C LEU A 77 -2.57 -9.96 -2.47
N ALA A 78 -2.80 -11.12 -1.88
CA ALA A 78 -1.77 -12.18 -1.86
C ALA A 78 -1.36 -12.57 -3.28
N GLY A 79 -0.06 -12.69 -3.52
CA GLY A 79 0.49 -13.08 -4.82
C GLY A 79 0.44 -11.99 -5.87
N ARG A 80 -0.04 -10.79 -5.54
CA ARG A 80 -0.17 -9.69 -6.51
C ARG A 80 0.85 -8.59 -6.25
N ASN A 81 1.29 -7.94 -7.34
CA ASN A 81 2.08 -6.71 -7.22
C ASN A 81 1.15 -5.58 -6.76
N LEU A 82 1.69 -4.64 -5.98
CA LEU A 82 0.91 -3.52 -5.46
C LEU A 82 1.42 -2.21 -6.04
N ALA A 83 0.52 -1.41 -6.61
CA ALA A 83 0.86 -0.18 -7.31
C ALA A 83 0.44 1.05 -6.52
N CYS A 84 1.34 2.00 -6.38
CA CYS A 84 1.06 3.30 -5.76
C CYS A 84 1.94 4.37 -6.40
N TRP A 85 1.73 5.64 -6.01
CA TRP A 85 2.46 6.77 -6.59
C TRP A 85 3.80 7.05 -5.93
N CYS A 86 4.13 6.38 -4.81
CA CYS A 86 5.38 6.60 -4.10
C CYS A 86 6.59 6.22 -4.97
N PRO A 87 7.70 6.98 -4.90
CA PRO A 87 8.93 6.58 -5.58
C PRO A 87 9.38 5.18 -5.16
N ALA A 88 9.94 4.43 -6.10
CA ALA A 88 10.30 3.04 -5.87
C ALA A 88 11.36 2.86 -4.77
N ASP A 89 12.21 3.88 -4.58
CA ASP A 89 13.28 3.86 -3.58
C ASP A 89 12.89 4.52 -2.27
N GLY A 90 11.63 4.99 -2.15
CA GLY A 90 11.16 5.66 -0.94
C GLY A 90 10.20 4.81 -0.12
N PRO A 91 9.85 5.26 1.08
CA PRO A 91 8.88 4.55 1.91
C PRO A 91 7.49 4.57 1.29
N CYS A 92 6.74 3.50 1.51
CA CYS A 92 5.36 3.40 1.02
C CYS A 92 4.59 2.41 1.88
N HIS A 93 3.31 2.71 2.13
CA HIS A 93 2.42 1.80 2.86
C HIS A 93 2.25 0.46 2.15
N ALA A 94 2.49 0.41 0.84
CA ALA A 94 2.41 -0.84 0.08
C ALA A 94 3.39 -1.90 0.57
N ASP A 95 4.54 -1.49 1.13
CA ASP A 95 5.51 -2.44 1.67
C ASP A 95 4.92 -3.26 2.81
N LEU A 96 4.18 -2.61 3.72
CA LEU A 96 3.51 -3.30 4.81
C LEU A 96 2.40 -4.22 4.27
N LEU A 97 1.61 -3.73 3.31
CA LEU A 97 0.56 -4.54 2.69
C LEU A 97 1.12 -5.78 2.01
N LEU A 98 2.24 -5.64 1.30
CA LEU A 98 2.91 -6.79 0.67
C LEU A 98 3.30 -7.83 1.72
N ARG A 99 3.85 -7.38 2.84
CA ARG A 99 4.29 -8.28 3.92
C ARG A 99 3.10 -9.02 4.52
N ILE A 100 2.03 -8.31 4.85
CA ILE A 100 0.84 -8.92 5.45
C ILE A 100 0.18 -9.89 4.46
N ALA A 101 0.06 -9.48 3.20
CA ALA A 101 -0.62 -10.28 2.18
C ALA A 101 0.09 -11.59 1.92
N ASN A 102 1.41 -11.64 2.06
CA ASN A 102 2.21 -12.80 1.69
C ASN A 102 2.81 -13.55 2.88
N GLY A 103 2.19 -13.40 4.05
CA GLY A 103 2.50 -14.23 5.20
C GLY A 103 3.69 -13.77 6.03
N GLY A 104 4.11 -12.54 5.81
CA GLY A 104 5.20 -11.98 6.60
C GLY A 104 4.75 -11.43 7.94
#